data_38d592a35af2251b7c34a5c89d349ad2
#
_entry.id   38d592a35af2251b7c34a5c89d349ad2
#
_cell.length_a   1.000
_cell.length_b   1.000
_cell.length_c   1.000
_cell.angle_alpha   90.00
_cell.angle_beta   90.00
_cell.angle_gamma   90.00
#
_symmetry.space_group_name_H-M   'P 1'
#
loop_
_entity.id
_entity.type
_entity.pdbx_description
1 polymer ?
#
loop_
_entity_poly.entity_id
_entity_poly.type
_entity_poly.pdbx_seq_one_letter_code
_entity_poly.pdbx_strand_id
1 'polypeptide(L)'
;MDLLQLCTVLTSLALAAASSSFTNSRREQRDSSLEIYKRLLETKRKDQLTALKNLVELNDVNQQYKIIDIMLKGLFKVLEDSRAVLIAANVHADDPFPQDEKLKEAYSHIVENTAFFGDVALRFPKIVHHYFDRNSNWNLLIRWGLGFCNQTGVFDGGPHGQVLSLMAQELGIIEKSPDFTNPYRTERDDVLHTADAFRKVLREEEKRRRKEEKRKEIRKGPRISRSRSEL
;
A
#
# COMPACT_ATOMS: atom_id res chain seq x y z
N MET A 1 21.22 38.45 -47.24
CA MET A 1 20.30 37.93 -46.24
C MET A 1 19.31 39.02 -45.96
N ASP A 2 18.04 38.78 -46.29
CA ASP A 2 17.01 39.81 -46.15
C ASP A 2 16.65 40.03 -44.65
N LEU A 3 16.42 41.26 -44.31
CA LEU A 3 16.07 41.71 -42.96
C LEU A 3 14.88 40.88 -42.36
N LEU A 4 13.97 40.43 -43.25
CA LEU A 4 12.86 39.58 -42.95
C LEU A 4 13.28 38.18 -42.47
N GLN A 5 14.33 37.56 -43.10
CA GLN A 5 14.86 36.28 -42.71
C GLN A 5 15.57 36.34 -41.34
N LEU A 6 16.25 37.46 -41.07
CA LEU A 6 16.89 37.69 -39.78
C LEU A 6 15.86 37.83 -38.65
N CYS A 7 14.74 38.54 -38.89
CA CYS A 7 13.67 38.67 -37.92
C CYS A 7 12.98 37.32 -37.65
N THR A 8 12.73 36.48 -38.64
CA THR A 8 12.08 35.18 -38.44
C THR A 8 12.98 34.19 -37.68
N VAL A 9 14.28 34.24 -37.89
CA VAL A 9 15.27 33.42 -37.16
C VAL A 9 15.36 33.89 -35.68
N LEU A 10 15.39 35.19 -35.43
CA LEU A 10 15.42 35.74 -34.08
C LEU A 10 14.14 35.46 -33.29
N THR A 11 12.96 35.55 -33.93
CA THR A 11 11.68 35.23 -33.27
C THR A 11 11.56 33.73 -32.97
N SER A 12 12.03 32.84 -33.85
CA SER A 12 12.03 31.40 -33.60
C SER A 12 13.03 30.99 -32.50
N LEU A 13 14.16 31.66 -32.38
CA LEU A 13 15.15 31.44 -31.31
C LEU A 13 14.61 31.91 -29.95
N ALA A 14 13.92 33.04 -29.90
CA ALA A 14 13.31 33.55 -28.68
C ALA A 14 12.15 32.66 -28.17
N LEU A 15 11.36 32.09 -29.09
CA LEU A 15 10.27 31.18 -28.74
C LEU A 15 10.83 29.84 -28.21
N ALA A 16 11.91 29.34 -28.78
CA ALA A 16 12.57 28.12 -28.31
C ALA A 16 13.20 28.31 -26.91
N ALA A 17 13.84 29.48 -26.67
CA ALA A 17 14.40 29.80 -25.34
C ALA A 17 13.32 29.98 -24.26
N ALA A 18 12.18 30.61 -24.60
CA ALA A 18 11.06 30.76 -23.67
C ALA A 18 10.40 29.42 -23.33
N SER A 19 10.24 28.53 -24.30
CA SER A 19 9.71 27.19 -24.05
C SER A 19 10.66 26.32 -23.23
N SER A 20 11.97 26.41 -23.43
CA SER A 20 12.96 25.65 -22.64
C SER A 20 13.04 26.16 -21.18
N SER A 21 12.94 27.46 -20.93
CA SER A 21 12.92 28.01 -19.58
C SER A 21 11.64 27.66 -18.83
N PHE A 22 10.50 27.63 -19.50
CA PHE A 22 9.22 27.24 -18.92
C PHE A 22 9.19 25.73 -18.58
N THR A 23 9.73 24.88 -19.43
CA THR A 23 9.85 23.44 -19.15
C THR A 23 10.85 23.14 -18.02
N ASN A 24 11.96 23.86 -17.93
CA ASN A 24 12.90 23.72 -16.83
C ASN A 24 12.32 24.16 -15.49
N SER A 25 11.66 25.31 -15.43
CA SER A 25 11.00 25.78 -14.21
C SER A 25 9.91 24.81 -13.72
N ARG A 26 9.17 24.22 -14.65
CA ARG A 26 8.16 23.20 -14.34
C ARG A 26 8.77 21.90 -13.83
N ARG A 27 9.90 21.50 -14.36
CA ARG A 27 10.66 20.34 -13.93
C ARG A 27 11.25 20.53 -12.53
N GLU A 28 11.89 21.66 -12.29
CA GLU A 28 12.43 22.02 -10.97
C GLU A 28 11.34 22.07 -9.89
N GLN A 29 10.15 22.59 -10.19
CA GLN A 29 9.04 22.63 -9.26
C GLN A 29 8.48 21.24 -8.96
N ARG A 30 8.45 20.33 -9.93
CA ARG A 30 8.04 18.93 -9.75
C ARG A 30 9.03 18.14 -8.91
N ASP A 31 10.31 18.30 -9.18
CA ASP A 31 11.38 17.67 -8.41
C ASP A 31 11.36 18.14 -6.96
N SER A 32 11.10 19.44 -6.73
CA SER A 32 10.91 20.02 -5.40
C SER A 32 9.72 19.41 -4.65
N SER A 33 8.59 19.18 -5.35
CA SER A 33 7.39 18.59 -4.73
C SER A 33 7.61 17.14 -4.31
N LEU A 34 8.30 16.37 -5.12
CA LEU A 34 8.67 14.99 -4.79
C LEU A 34 9.64 14.93 -3.61
N GLU A 35 10.63 15.83 -3.56
CA GLU A 35 11.58 15.88 -2.44
C GLU A 35 10.90 16.30 -1.12
N ILE A 36 9.93 17.21 -1.18
CA ILE A 36 9.09 17.54 -0.01
C ILE A 36 8.31 16.30 0.44
N TYR A 37 7.70 15.57 -0.51
CA TYR A 37 6.97 14.37 -0.20
C TYR A 37 7.87 13.30 0.43
N LYS A 38 9.08 13.06 -0.10
CA LYS A 38 10.03 12.10 0.50
C LYS A 38 10.35 12.43 1.96
N ARG A 39 10.54 13.70 2.30
CA ARG A 39 10.76 14.13 3.70
C ARG A 39 9.56 13.88 4.60
N LEU A 40 8.34 14.14 4.11
CA LEU A 40 7.11 13.85 4.84
C LEU A 40 6.94 12.34 5.03
N LEU A 41 7.24 11.57 3.99
CA LEU A 41 7.23 10.10 4.03
C LEU A 41 8.17 9.56 5.13
N GLU A 42 9.38 10.08 5.25
CA GLU A 42 10.33 9.71 6.31
C GLU A 42 9.73 9.88 7.71
N THR A 43 9.05 11.00 7.95
CA THR A 43 8.37 11.24 9.23
C THR A 43 7.24 10.26 9.45
N LYS A 44 6.40 10.06 8.45
CA LYS A 44 5.29 9.11 8.48
C LYS A 44 5.77 7.67 8.75
N ARG A 45 6.87 7.29 8.10
CA ARG A 45 7.48 5.96 8.30
C ARG A 45 7.97 5.76 9.74
N LYS A 46 8.54 6.78 10.39
CA LYS A 46 8.93 6.72 11.81
C LYS A 46 7.72 6.47 12.71
N ASP A 47 6.61 7.16 12.47
CA ASP A 47 5.38 6.98 13.23
C ASP A 47 4.79 5.57 13.05
N GLN A 48 4.76 5.08 11.81
CA GLN A 48 4.32 3.73 11.48
C GLN A 48 5.18 2.66 12.17
N LEU A 49 6.50 2.81 12.15
CA LEU A 49 7.44 1.88 12.80
C LEU A 49 7.30 1.91 14.33
N THR A 50 7.03 3.08 14.91
CA THR A 50 6.77 3.22 16.35
C THR A 50 5.48 2.49 16.74
N ALA A 51 4.39 2.69 15.99
CA ALA A 51 3.14 1.98 16.20
C ALA A 51 3.31 0.45 16.07
N LEU A 52 4.09 0.01 15.08
CA LEU A 52 4.37 -1.40 14.86
C LEU A 52 5.24 -2.00 15.97
N LYS A 53 6.21 -1.24 16.51
CA LYS A 53 6.99 -1.66 17.67
C LYS A 53 6.07 -1.92 18.88
N ASN A 54 5.17 -1.01 19.17
CA ASN A 54 4.19 -1.17 20.26
C ASN A 54 3.32 -2.42 20.05
N LEU A 55 2.95 -2.72 18.78
CA LEU A 55 2.19 -3.92 18.45
C LEU A 55 3.01 -5.21 18.66
N VAL A 56 4.30 -5.20 18.33
CA VAL A 56 5.22 -6.33 18.58
C VAL A 56 5.39 -6.58 20.08
N GLU A 57 5.45 -5.53 20.89
CA GLU A 57 5.62 -5.60 22.35
C GLU A 57 4.34 -6.04 23.08
N LEU A 58 3.21 -6.10 22.41
CA LEU A 58 1.95 -6.50 23.02
C LEU A 58 2.01 -7.94 23.53
N ASN A 59 1.72 -8.15 24.83
CA ASN A 59 1.83 -9.47 25.47
C ASN A 59 0.67 -10.42 25.14
N ASP A 60 -0.47 -9.90 24.72
CA ASP A 60 -1.65 -10.68 24.36
C ASP A 60 -1.66 -10.99 22.87
N VAL A 61 -1.34 -12.22 22.53
CA VAL A 61 -1.31 -12.77 21.19
C VAL A 61 -2.67 -12.68 20.48
N ASN A 62 -3.78 -12.92 21.19
CA ASN A 62 -5.11 -12.84 20.61
C ASN A 62 -5.47 -11.38 20.25
N GLN A 63 -5.07 -10.44 21.10
CA GLN A 63 -5.26 -9.02 20.84
C GLN A 63 -4.39 -8.57 19.68
N GLN A 64 -3.12 -8.98 19.65
CA GLN A 64 -2.19 -8.70 18.55
C GLN A 64 -2.75 -9.19 17.21
N TYR A 65 -3.24 -10.44 17.16
CA TYR A 65 -3.86 -10.99 15.96
C TYR A 65 -5.08 -10.17 15.50
N LYS A 66 -5.98 -9.80 16.42
CA LYS A 66 -7.18 -8.99 16.09
C LYS A 66 -6.80 -7.63 15.52
N ILE A 67 -5.78 -6.98 16.10
CA ILE A 67 -5.30 -5.68 15.63
C ILE A 67 -4.73 -5.82 14.22
N ILE A 68 -3.89 -6.85 13.98
CA ILE A 68 -3.32 -7.11 12.64
C ILE A 68 -4.44 -7.40 11.63
N ASP A 69 -5.44 -8.20 11.96
CA ASP A 69 -6.57 -8.48 11.08
C ASP A 69 -7.33 -7.21 10.66
N ILE A 70 -7.67 -6.36 11.64
CA ILE A 70 -8.37 -5.09 11.37
C ILE A 70 -7.49 -4.16 10.54
N MET A 71 -6.21 -4.06 10.90
CA MET A 71 -5.23 -3.22 10.21
C MET A 71 -5.04 -3.65 8.76
N LEU A 72 -4.85 -4.95 8.48
CA LEU A 72 -4.70 -5.47 7.12
C LEU A 72 -5.95 -5.19 6.28
N LYS A 73 -7.15 -5.42 6.81
CA LYS A 73 -8.41 -5.13 6.10
C LYS A 73 -8.52 -3.65 5.74
N GLY A 74 -8.19 -2.75 6.68
CA GLY A 74 -8.19 -1.31 6.44
C GLY A 74 -7.16 -0.90 5.39
N LEU A 75 -5.93 -1.41 5.53
CA LEU A 75 -4.83 -1.15 4.61
C LEU A 75 -5.18 -1.56 3.16
N PHE A 76 -5.70 -2.77 2.97
CA PHE A 76 -6.06 -3.25 1.64
C PHE A 76 -7.22 -2.48 1.03
N LYS A 77 -8.18 -2.04 1.84
CA LYS A 77 -9.26 -1.17 1.37
C LYS A 77 -8.72 0.17 0.86
N VAL A 78 -7.81 0.79 1.60
CA VAL A 78 -7.16 2.05 1.19
C VAL A 78 -6.33 1.86 -0.08
N LEU A 79 -5.57 0.77 -0.20
CA LEU A 79 -4.80 0.46 -1.40
C LEU A 79 -5.71 0.27 -2.63
N GLU A 80 -6.82 -0.45 -2.48
CA GLU A 80 -7.77 -0.70 -3.56
C GLU A 80 -8.42 0.61 -4.05
N ASP A 81 -8.91 1.44 -3.12
CA ASP A 81 -9.54 2.73 -3.44
C ASP A 81 -8.54 3.70 -4.09
N SER A 82 -7.32 3.78 -3.55
CA SER A 82 -6.28 4.67 -4.08
C SER A 82 -5.80 4.22 -5.46
N ARG A 83 -5.65 2.91 -5.68
CA ARG A 83 -5.35 2.35 -7.00
C ARG A 83 -6.44 2.71 -8.02
N ALA A 84 -7.71 2.59 -7.65
CA ALA A 84 -8.82 2.94 -8.54
C ALA A 84 -8.78 4.43 -8.92
N VAL A 85 -8.44 5.33 -7.98
CA VAL A 85 -8.29 6.76 -8.24
C VAL A 85 -7.17 7.03 -9.25
N LEU A 86 -5.98 6.43 -9.06
CA LEU A 86 -4.84 6.64 -9.96
C LEU A 86 -5.11 6.09 -11.36
N ILE A 87 -5.71 4.90 -11.47
CA ILE A 87 -6.08 4.29 -12.76
C ILE A 87 -7.12 5.16 -13.49
N ALA A 88 -8.17 5.64 -12.79
CA ALA A 88 -9.20 6.47 -13.39
C ALA A 88 -8.66 7.80 -13.92
N ALA A 89 -7.60 8.33 -13.31
CA ALA A 89 -6.91 9.53 -13.74
C ALA A 89 -5.76 9.27 -14.74
N ASN A 90 -5.54 8.02 -15.12
CA ASN A 90 -4.42 7.59 -15.98
C ASN A 90 -3.05 8.04 -15.46
N VAL A 91 -2.84 7.94 -14.13
CA VAL A 91 -1.56 8.26 -13.48
C VAL A 91 -0.74 6.99 -13.35
N HIS A 92 0.46 7.01 -13.91
CA HIS A 92 1.44 5.92 -13.89
C HIS A 92 2.55 6.19 -12.88
N ALA A 93 3.29 5.16 -12.52
CA ALA A 93 4.34 5.25 -11.51
C ALA A 93 5.56 6.07 -11.98
N ASP A 94 5.83 6.09 -13.29
CA ASP A 94 6.88 6.85 -13.96
C ASP A 94 6.46 8.29 -14.31
N ASP A 95 5.20 8.64 -14.07
CA ASP A 95 4.73 10.01 -14.21
C ASP A 95 5.35 10.91 -13.13
N PRO A 96 5.45 12.22 -13.40
CA PRO A 96 5.84 13.18 -12.37
C PRO A 96 4.88 13.15 -11.17
N PHE A 97 5.43 13.42 -9.98
CA PHE A 97 4.64 13.49 -8.75
C PHE A 97 3.40 14.39 -8.94
N PRO A 98 2.19 13.89 -8.63
CA PRO A 98 0.94 14.59 -8.90
C PRO A 98 0.89 15.98 -8.24
N GLN A 99 0.19 16.92 -8.87
CA GLN A 99 -0.04 18.26 -8.31
C GLN A 99 -1.46 18.41 -7.74
N ASP A 100 -2.41 17.62 -8.24
CA ASP A 100 -3.77 17.56 -7.71
C ASP A 100 -3.78 16.88 -6.34
N GLU A 101 -4.48 17.45 -5.37
CA GLU A 101 -4.48 16.98 -3.98
C GLU A 101 -5.04 15.56 -3.83
N LYS A 102 -6.10 15.22 -4.57
CA LYS A 102 -6.70 13.89 -4.53
C LYS A 102 -5.76 12.83 -5.11
N LEU A 103 -5.05 13.18 -6.17
CA LEU A 103 -4.06 12.31 -6.80
C LEU A 103 -2.81 12.17 -5.92
N LYS A 104 -2.37 13.25 -5.25
CA LYS A 104 -1.29 13.20 -4.26
C LYS A 104 -1.64 12.26 -3.11
N GLU A 105 -2.85 12.38 -2.57
CA GLU A 105 -3.34 11.53 -1.49
C GLU A 105 -3.34 10.07 -1.93
N ALA A 106 -3.92 9.75 -3.10
CA ALA A 106 -3.95 8.40 -3.63
C ALA A 106 -2.56 7.82 -3.87
N TYR A 107 -1.64 8.61 -4.46
CA TYR A 107 -0.24 8.24 -4.65
C TYR A 107 0.45 7.95 -3.32
N SER A 108 0.29 8.86 -2.35
CA SER A 108 0.87 8.72 -1.00
C SER A 108 0.36 7.47 -0.31
N HIS A 109 -0.95 7.20 -0.39
CA HIS A 109 -1.55 6.00 0.18
C HIS A 109 -0.96 4.72 -0.41
N ILE A 110 -0.72 4.65 -1.72
CA ILE A 110 -0.09 3.48 -2.34
C ILE A 110 1.32 3.29 -1.81
N VAL A 111 2.14 4.32 -1.84
CA VAL A 111 3.55 4.25 -1.43
C VAL A 111 3.68 3.92 0.05
N GLU A 112 2.98 4.64 0.92
CA GLU A 112 3.03 4.49 2.37
C GLU A 112 2.50 3.12 2.84
N ASN A 113 1.35 2.70 2.32
CA ASN A 113 0.72 1.46 2.76
C ASN A 113 1.40 0.23 2.19
N THR A 114 1.98 0.28 0.99
CA THR A 114 2.79 -0.81 0.46
C THR A 114 4.05 -1.03 1.31
N ALA A 115 4.74 0.04 1.67
CA ALA A 115 5.91 -0.05 2.55
C ALA A 115 5.56 -0.51 3.97
N PHE A 116 4.45 0.00 4.53
CA PHE A 116 3.97 -0.42 5.84
C PHE A 116 3.53 -1.89 5.86
N PHE A 117 2.86 -2.35 4.82
CA PHE A 117 2.55 -3.78 4.67
C PHE A 117 3.81 -4.64 4.66
N GLY A 118 4.89 -4.17 4.02
CA GLY A 118 6.19 -4.83 4.05
C GLY A 118 6.74 -4.99 5.47
N ASP A 119 6.66 -3.94 6.28
CA ASP A 119 7.09 -4.01 7.67
C ASP A 119 6.27 -4.99 8.51
N VAL A 120 4.95 -5.05 8.27
CA VAL A 120 4.05 -5.99 8.95
C VAL A 120 4.36 -7.43 8.50
N ALA A 121 4.52 -7.64 7.19
CA ALA A 121 4.81 -8.96 6.62
C ALA A 121 6.14 -9.55 7.13
N LEU A 122 7.15 -8.70 7.30
CA LEU A 122 8.45 -9.13 7.81
C LEU A 122 8.44 -9.45 9.32
N ARG A 123 7.60 -8.77 10.12
CA ARG A 123 7.51 -9.00 11.57
C ARG A 123 6.51 -10.07 11.96
N PHE A 124 5.48 -10.26 11.14
CA PHE A 124 4.41 -11.24 11.37
C PHE A 124 4.17 -12.12 10.13
N PRO A 125 5.21 -12.74 9.56
CA PRO A 125 5.11 -13.43 8.27
C PRO A 125 4.02 -14.49 8.25
N LYS A 126 3.87 -15.26 9.32
CA LYS A 126 2.90 -16.35 9.35
C LYS A 126 1.45 -15.86 9.42
N ILE A 127 1.17 -14.76 10.15
CA ILE A 127 -0.16 -14.14 10.16
C ILE A 127 -0.47 -13.59 8.77
N VAL A 128 0.50 -12.89 8.15
CA VAL A 128 0.31 -12.30 6.83
C VAL A 128 0.11 -13.38 5.77
N HIS A 129 0.90 -14.44 5.75
CA HIS A 129 0.73 -15.58 4.84
C HIS A 129 -0.66 -16.21 4.96
N HIS A 130 -1.21 -16.32 6.18
CA HIS A 130 -2.55 -16.86 6.36
C HIS A 130 -3.62 -16.09 5.57
N TYR A 131 -3.50 -14.75 5.47
CA TYR A 131 -4.42 -13.93 4.68
C TYR A 131 -4.00 -13.81 3.22
N PHE A 132 -2.73 -13.56 2.98
CA PHE A 132 -2.19 -13.25 1.67
C PHE A 132 -2.30 -14.43 0.70
N ASP A 133 -1.96 -15.63 1.15
CA ASP A 133 -1.98 -16.84 0.30
C ASP A 133 -3.40 -17.27 -0.08
N ARG A 134 -4.40 -16.86 0.70
CA ARG A 134 -5.81 -17.20 0.48
C ARG A 134 -6.61 -16.10 -0.23
N ASN A 135 -6.04 -14.93 -0.39
CA ASN A 135 -6.71 -13.79 -0.98
C ASN A 135 -5.99 -13.34 -2.26
N SER A 136 -6.46 -13.83 -3.40
CA SER A 136 -5.88 -13.50 -4.70
C SER A 136 -5.91 -11.99 -5.01
N ASN A 137 -6.95 -11.27 -4.57
CA ASN A 137 -7.05 -9.82 -4.77
C ASN A 137 -5.95 -9.08 -3.99
N TRP A 138 -5.69 -9.48 -2.76
CA TRP A 138 -4.63 -8.89 -1.95
C TRP A 138 -3.25 -9.18 -2.56
N ASN A 139 -3.05 -10.41 -3.05
CA ASN A 139 -1.81 -10.79 -3.72
C ASN A 139 -1.56 -9.92 -4.96
N LEU A 140 -2.57 -9.78 -5.84
CA LEU A 140 -2.47 -8.94 -7.03
C LEU A 140 -2.23 -7.47 -6.69
N LEU A 141 -2.90 -6.96 -5.64
CA LEU A 141 -2.79 -5.57 -5.22
C LEU A 141 -1.40 -5.24 -4.68
N ILE A 142 -0.81 -6.12 -3.88
CA ILE A 142 0.56 -5.93 -3.36
C ILE A 142 1.60 -6.07 -4.46
N ARG A 143 1.45 -7.02 -5.40
CA ARG A 143 2.35 -7.12 -6.56
C ARG A 143 2.32 -5.84 -7.41
N TRP A 144 1.13 -5.30 -7.62
CA TRP A 144 0.98 -4.03 -8.32
C TRP A 144 1.58 -2.87 -7.51
N GLY A 145 1.28 -2.75 -6.20
CA GLY A 145 1.82 -1.71 -5.33
C GLY A 145 3.34 -1.75 -5.23
N LEU A 146 3.94 -2.94 -5.16
CA LEU A 146 5.38 -3.13 -5.18
C LEU A 146 5.99 -2.65 -6.50
N GLY A 147 5.40 -3.02 -7.65
CA GLY A 147 5.82 -2.54 -8.97
C GLY A 147 5.72 -1.02 -9.07
N PHE A 148 4.62 -0.45 -8.58
CA PHE A 148 4.42 0.99 -8.51
C PHE A 148 5.51 1.67 -7.67
N CYS A 149 5.75 1.22 -6.44
CA CYS A 149 6.77 1.78 -5.56
C CYS A 149 8.18 1.73 -6.17
N ASN A 150 8.54 0.62 -6.83
CA ASN A 150 9.85 0.47 -7.48
C ASN A 150 10.03 1.43 -8.67
N GLN A 151 8.96 1.71 -9.42
CA GLN A 151 9.02 2.61 -10.58
C GLN A 151 9.01 4.09 -10.21
N THR A 152 8.45 4.44 -9.05
CA THR A 152 8.41 5.85 -8.59
C THR A 152 9.78 6.41 -8.21
N GLY A 153 10.77 5.56 -7.91
CA GLY A 153 12.06 5.97 -7.38
C GLY A 153 12.02 6.62 -5.99
N VAL A 154 10.87 6.57 -5.30
CA VAL A 154 10.71 7.20 -3.97
C VAL A 154 11.60 6.54 -2.93
N PHE A 155 11.84 5.24 -3.06
CA PHE A 155 12.62 4.45 -2.12
C PHE A 155 14.08 4.20 -2.56
N ASP A 156 14.52 4.82 -3.64
CA ASP A 156 15.87 4.62 -4.16
C ASP A 156 16.92 5.14 -3.17
N GLY A 157 17.93 4.31 -2.92
CA GLY A 157 19.07 4.66 -2.05
C GLY A 157 18.77 4.69 -0.55
N GLY A 158 17.56 4.33 -0.11
CA GLY A 158 17.16 4.35 1.30
C GLY A 158 16.87 2.95 1.90
N PRO A 159 16.74 2.85 3.24
CA PRO A 159 16.47 1.59 3.94
C PRO A 159 15.09 1.00 3.59
N HIS A 160 14.16 1.82 3.12
CA HIS A 160 12.81 1.39 2.78
C HIS A 160 12.75 0.54 1.51
N GLY A 161 13.66 0.74 0.55
CA GLY A 161 13.81 -0.13 -0.63
C GLY A 161 14.20 -1.56 -0.24
N GLN A 162 15.06 -1.71 0.78
CA GLN A 162 15.42 -3.02 1.32
C GLN A 162 14.21 -3.74 1.92
N VAL A 163 13.33 -3.03 2.65
CA VAL A 163 12.09 -3.60 3.21
C VAL A 163 11.19 -4.15 2.11
N LEU A 164 11.03 -3.43 1.00
CA LEU A 164 10.23 -3.89 -0.15
C LEU A 164 10.82 -5.15 -0.79
N SER A 165 12.14 -5.21 -0.97
CA SER A 165 12.83 -6.38 -1.51
C SER A 165 12.71 -7.60 -0.60
N LEU A 166 12.92 -7.43 0.72
CA LEU A 166 12.76 -8.50 1.69
C LEU A 166 11.31 -8.99 1.77
N MET A 167 10.35 -8.08 1.76
CA MET A 167 8.92 -8.44 1.72
C MET A 167 8.59 -9.28 0.48
N ALA A 168 9.10 -8.88 -0.68
CA ALA A 168 8.86 -9.60 -1.93
C ALA A 168 9.38 -11.04 -1.88
N GLN A 169 10.54 -11.25 -1.27
CA GLN A 169 11.12 -12.59 -1.03
C GLN A 169 10.35 -13.36 0.04
N GLU A 170 10.00 -12.73 1.18
CA GLU A 170 9.24 -13.37 2.25
C GLU A 170 7.92 -13.94 1.75
N LEU A 171 7.19 -13.14 0.95
CA LEU A 171 5.87 -13.51 0.41
C LEU A 171 5.93 -14.38 -0.86
N GLY A 172 7.12 -14.74 -1.35
CA GLY A 172 7.27 -15.50 -2.60
C GLY A 172 6.76 -14.75 -3.83
N ILE A 173 6.79 -13.43 -3.81
CA ILE A 173 6.51 -12.58 -4.97
C ILE A 173 7.66 -12.67 -5.97
N ILE A 174 8.89 -12.71 -5.46
CA ILE A 174 10.12 -13.01 -6.18
C ILE A 174 10.79 -14.23 -5.54
N GLU A 175 11.71 -14.86 -6.26
CA GLU A 175 12.49 -15.98 -5.76
C GLU A 175 13.36 -15.56 -4.57
N LYS A 176 13.41 -16.40 -3.53
CA LYS A 176 14.27 -16.15 -2.37
C LYS A 176 15.72 -16.35 -2.75
N SER A 177 16.57 -15.38 -2.42
CA SER A 177 18.02 -15.54 -2.59
C SER A 177 18.53 -16.66 -1.66
N PRO A 178 19.64 -17.37 -2.01
CA PRO A 178 20.17 -18.44 -1.18
C PRO A 178 20.48 -18.03 0.27
N ASP A 179 20.88 -16.77 0.45
CA ASP A 179 21.25 -16.19 1.75
C ASP A 179 20.08 -15.39 2.37
N PHE A 180 18.85 -15.59 1.89
CA PHE A 180 17.70 -14.84 2.40
C PHE A 180 17.48 -15.15 3.88
N THR A 181 17.56 -14.11 4.68
CA THR A 181 17.14 -14.10 6.08
C THR A 181 16.22 -12.91 6.33
N ASN A 182 15.19 -13.12 7.13
CA ASN A 182 14.31 -12.03 7.55
C ASN A 182 14.80 -11.48 8.91
N PRO A 183 15.50 -10.32 8.92
CA PRO A 183 16.08 -9.78 10.15
C PRO A 183 15.04 -9.15 11.09
N TYR A 184 13.80 -8.98 10.63
CA TYR A 184 12.70 -8.36 11.38
C TYR A 184 11.78 -9.38 12.04
N ARG A 185 11.99 -10.67 11.78
CA ARG A 185 11.16 -11.74 12.36
C ARG A 185 11.22 -11.70 13.87
N THR A 186 10.06 -11.69 14.53
CA THR A 186 9.97 -11.69 15.97
C THR A 186 9.99 -13.13 16.51
N GLU A 187 10.70 -13.37 17.61
CA GLU A 187 10.71 -14.69 18.28
C GLU A 187 9.29 -15.13 18.68
N ARG A 188 8.40 -14.19 18.96
CA ARG A 188 6.98 -14.44 19.28
C ARG A 188 6.20 -15.00 18.11
N ASP A 189 6.61 -14.69 16.87
CA ASP A 189 6.00 -15.29 15.70
C ASP A 189 6.17 -16.82 15.72
N ASP A 190 7.26 -17.33 16.31
CA ASP A 190 7.48 -18.76 16.48
C ASP A 190 6.64 -19.38 17.63
N VAL A 191 6.38 -18.65 18.71
CA VAL A 191 5.52 -19.08 19.82
C VAL A 191 4.03 -19.08 19.43
N LEU A 192 3.59 -18.14 18.59
CA LEU A 192 2.27 -18.13 17.95
C LEU A 192 2.00 -19.39 17.13
N HIS A 193 3.05 -20.13 16.86
CA HIS A 193 3.08 -21.27 15.95
C HIS A 193 3.23 -22.64 16.59
N THR A 194 3.05 -22.79 17.82
CA THR A 194 2.42 -24.04 18.20
C THR A 194 1.10 -24.05 17.46
N ALA A 195 1.04 -24.89 16.43
CA ALA A 195 -0.07 -24.94 15.46
C ALA A 195 -1.46 -24.97 16.10
N ASP A 196 -1.54 -25.28 17.38
CA ASP A 196 -2.75 -25.36 18.19
C ASP A 196 -3.24 -24.01 18.73
N ALA A 197 -2.35 -23.08 19.12
CA ALA A 197 -2.75 -21.74 19.56
C ALA A 197 -3.33 -20.95 18.39
N PHE A 198 -2.69 -21.01 17.25
CA PHE A 198 -3.15 -20.36 16.03
C PHE A 198 -4.48 -20.96 15.52
N ARG A 199 -4.62 -22.29 15.48
CA ARG A 199 -5.88 -22.95 15.14
C ARG A 199 -7.01 -22.60 16.12
N LYS A 200 -6.70 -22.43 17.40
CA LYS A 200 -7.68 -22.03 18.42
C LYS A 200 -8.19 -20.61 18.14
N VAL A 201 -7.29 -19.67 17.89
CA VAL A 201 -7.65 -18.29 17.55
C VAL A 201 -8.53 -18.24 16.32
N LEU A 202 -8.16 -18.94 15.26
CA LEU A 202 -8.93 -19.01 14.01
C LEU A 202 -10.33 -19.60 14.22
N ARG A 203 -10.46 -20.67 15.01
CA ARG A 203 -11.76 -21.29 15.31
C ARG A 203 -12.66 -20.34 16.14
N GLU A 204 -12.09 -19.61 17.08
CA GLU A 204 -12.84 -18.64 17.88
C GLU A 204 -13.33 -17.47 17.03
N GLU A 205 -12.50 -16.99 16.11
CA GLU A 205 -12.90 -15.92 15.19
C GLU A 205 -13.96 -16.38 14.19
N GLU A 206 -13.82 -17.56 13.62
CA GLU A 206 -14.85 -18.13 12.73
C GLU A 206 -16.19 -18.31 13.47
N LYS A 207 -16.15 -18.78 14.72
CA LYS A 207 -17.36 -18.88 15.56
C LYS A 207 -17.97 -17.50 15.82
N ARG A 208 -17.15 -16.47 16.07
CA ARG A 208 -17.62 -15.11 16.28
C ARG A 208 -18.27 -14.56 15.00
N ARG A 209 -17.61 -14.71 13.86
CA ARG A 209 -18.13 -14.27 12.55
C ARG A 209 -19.48 -14.94 12.24
N ARG A 210 -19.59 -16.25 12.41
CA ARG A 210 -20.86 -16.99 12.24
C ARG A 210 -21.96 -16.50 13.20
N LYS A 211 -21.61 -16.14 14.44
CA LYS A 211 -22.57 -15.55 15.39
C LYS A 211 -23.03 -14.15 14.96
N GLU A 212 -22.13 -13.33 14.46
CA GLU A 212 -22.46 -11.99 13.94
C GLU A 212 -23.32 -12.05 12.69
N GLU A 213 -23.01 -12.96 11.76
CA GLU A 213 -23.81 -13.20 10.57
C GLU A 213 -25.23 -13.64 10.94
N LYS A 214 -25.37 -14.62 11.84
CA LYS A 214 -26.69 -15.04 12.36
C LYS A 214 -27.44 -13.89 13.03
N ARG A 215 -26.76 -13.04 13.81
CA ARG A 215 -27.40 -11.86 14.44
C ARG A 215 -27.86 -10.85 13.39
N LYS A 216 -27.09 -10.65 12.31
CA LYS A 216 -27.48 -9.78 11.20
C LYS A 216 -28.66 -10.34 10.42
N GLU A 217 -28.74 -11.67 10.23
CA GLU A 217 -29.86 -12.34 9.60
C GLU A 217 -31.13 -12.23 10.45
N ILE A 218 -31.03 -12.47 11.76
CA ILE A 218 -32.15 -12.32 12.70
C ILE A 218 -32.67 -10.88 12.71
N ARG A 219 -31.76 -9.87 12.66
CA ARG A 219 -32.16 -8.45 12.62
C ARG A 219 -32.86 -8.05 11.31
N LYS A 220 -32.59 -8.78 10.20
CA LYS A 220 -33.29 -8.55 8.93
C LYS A 220 -34.73 -9.04 8.92
N GLY A 221 -35.15 -9.77 9.96
CA GLY A 221 -36.50 -10.29 10.12
C GLY A 221 -36.88 -11.39 9.10
N PRO A 222 -37.94 -12.17 9.39
CA PRO A 222 -38.45 -13.10 8.41
C PRO A 222 -39.03 -12.31 7.24
N ARG A 223 -38.64 -12.67 6.00
CA ARG A 223 -39.33 -12.20 4.79
C ARG A 223 -40.76 -12.74 4.85
N ILE A 224 -41.72 -11.92 5.27
CA ILE A 224 -43.11 -12.24 5.14
C ILE A 224 -43.44 -12.19 3.66
N SER A 225 -43.48 -13.34 3.04
CA SER A 225 -44.12 -13.49 1.72
C SER A 225 -45.64 -13.26 1.97
N ARG A 226 -46.16 -12.10 1.54
CA ARG A 226 -47.58 -11.90 1.43
C ARG A 226 -48.07 -12.89 0.37
N SER A 227 -48.60 -14.02 0.79
CA SER A 227 -49.44 -14.83 -0.05
C SER A 227 -50.71 -14.01 -0.28
N ARG A 228 -50.90 -13.57 -1.53
CA ARG A 228 -52.15 -13.00 -2.04
C ARG A 228 -53.14 -14.14 -2.08
N SER A 229 -53.98 -14.29 -1.08
CA SER A 229 -55.21 -15.07 -1.21
C SER A 229 -56.17 -14.21 -2.01
N GLU A 230 -56.39 -14.52 -3.27
CA GLU A 230 -57.54 -14.06 -4.02
C GLU A 230 -58.76 -14.88 -3.56
N LEU A 231 -59.79 -14.18 -3.17
CA LEU A 231 -61.19 -14.62 -3.23
C LEU A 231 -61.89 -13.73 -4.24
#